data_07750cbc93bb9738d1a5e2d2854714c2
#
_entry.id   07750cbc93bb9738d1a5e2d2854714c2
#
_cell.length_a   1.000
_cell.length_b   1.000
_cell.length_c   1.000
_cell.angle_alpha   90.00
_cell.angle_beta   90.00
_cell.angle_gamma   90.00
#
_symmetry.space_group_name_H-M   'P 1'
#
loop_
_entity.id
_entity.type
_entity.pdbx_description
1 polymer ?
#
loop_
_entity_poly.entity_id
_entity_poly.type
_entity_poly.pdbx_seq_one_letter_code
_entity_poly.pdbx_strand_id
1 'polypeptide(L)'
;METKYMKISMPSIQEACEIIPDAVRSFATILNSTVEQLNDIRTATLEAITNCKLHAYPETPGTIWVHCKILNNNTIEIVIKDKGNGIEDVEKAREPMFSTKKEHSGLGFTVMEAFTDKVKVTSVPDKGTTVSIKKRIK
;
A
#
# COMPACT_ATOMS: atom_id res chain seq x y z
N MET A 1 25.50 9.09 -4.84
CA MET A 1 24.20 9.75 -4.73
C MET A 1 23.41 9.17 -3.57
N GLU A 2 22.93 9.98 -2.67
CA GLU A 2 22.16 9.50 -1.53
C GLU A 2 20.78 9.00 -1.99
N THR A 3 20.39 7.82 -1.51
CA THR A 3 19.04 7.33 -1.71
C THR A 3 18.10 8.03 -0.73
N LYS A 4 17.06 8.64 -1.25
CA LYS A 4 16.02 9.26 -0.41
C LYS A 4 14.99 8.20 -0.06
N TYR A 5 14.75 8.02 1.22
CA TYR A 5 13.81 7.01 1.69
C TYR A 5 13.14 7.45 2.98
N MET A 6 12.02 6.80 3.29
CA MET A 6 11.29 6.97 4.54
C MET A 6 10.79 5.60 4.99
N LYS A 7 10.93 5.30 6.27
CA LYS A 7 10.39 4.08 6.87
C LYS A 7 9.42 4.47 7.99
N ILE A 8 8.27 3.83 8.00
CA ILE A 8 7.26 3.99 9.05
C ILE A 8 6.80 2.62 9.49
N SER A 9 6.55 2.45 10.78
CA SER A 9 5.82 1.29 11.27
C SER A 9 4.75 1.76 12.26
N MET A 10 3.59 1.15 12.18
CA MET A 10 2.45 1.46 13.05
C MET A 10 1.63 0.20 13.29
N PRO A 11 0.92 0.12 14.43
CA PRO A 11 -0.09 -0.93 14.57
C PRO A 11 -1.22 -0.72 13.55
N SER A 12 -1.91 -1.81 13.21
CA SER A 12 -2.98 -1.81 12.20
C SER A 12 -4.30 -1.28 12.76
N ILE A 13 -4.26 -0.07 13.27
CA ILE A 13 -5.40 0.64 13.86
C ILE A 13 -5.95 1.68 12.89
N GLN A 14 -7.12 2.23 13.19
CA GLN A 14 -7.76 3.21 12.32
C GLN A 14 -6.85 4.42 12.01
N GLU A 15 -6.11 4.88 13.03
CA GLU A 15 -5.19 6.01 12.88
C GLU A 15 -4.10 5.74 11.82
N ALA A 16 -3.67 4.48 11.64
CA ALA A 16 -2.70 4.14 10.61
C ALA A 16 -3.26 4.41 9.21
N CYS A 17 -4.56 4.21 9.00
CA CYS A 17 -5.23 4.50 7.73
C CYS A 17 -5.27 6.00 7.41
N GLU A 18 -5.09 6.84 8.41
CA GLU A 18 -5.06 8.28 8.24
C GLU A 18 -3.62 8.81 8.16
N ILE A 19 -2.77 8.38 9.08
CA ILE A 19 -1.40 8.90 9.22
C ILE A 19 -0.48 8.40 8.09
N ILE A 20 -0.49 7.11 7.79
CA ILE A 20 0.45 6.55 6.83
C ILE A 20 0.23 7.11 5.41
N PRO A 21 -1.01 7.14 4.88
CA PRO A 21 -1.21 7.72 3.54
C PRO A 21 -0.79 9.19 3.44
N ASP A 22 -1.05 9.97 4.48
CA ASP A 22 -0.64 11.37 4.50
C ASP A 22 0.88 11.53 4.57
N ALA A 23 1.57 10.68 5.33
CA ALA A 23 3.03 10.69 5.42
C ALA A 23 3.66 10.31 4.08
N VAL A 24 3.12 9.31 3.40
CA VAL A 24 3.61 8.87 2.09
C VAL A 24 3.38 9.96 1.04
N ARG A 25 2.21 10.60 1.07
CA ARG A 25 1.92 11.74 0.20
C ARG A 25 2.93 12.87 0.41
N SER A 26 3.22 13.19 1.66
CA SER A 26 4.20 14.22 2.02
C SER A 26 5.60 13.85 1.52
N PHE A 27 6.01 12.61 1.68
CA PHE A 27 7.30 12.13 1.17
C PHE A 27 7.40 12.28 -0.36
N ALA A 28 6.30 12.01 -1.05
CA ALA A 28 6.25 12.09 -2.52
C ALA A 28 6.48 13.52 -3.05
N THR A 29 6.36 14.55 -2.20
CA THR A 29 6.66 15.92 -2.61
C THR A 29 8.15 16.15 -2.92
N ILE A 30 9.02 15.21 -2.54
CA ILE A 30 10.44 15.24 -2.94
C ILE A 30 10.55 15.25 -4.46
N LEU A 31 9.69 14.49 -5.15
CA LEU A 31 9.55 14.59 -6.59
C LEU A 31 8.63 15.76 -6.89
N ASN A 32 8.80 16.38 -8.05
CA ASN A 32 7.98 17.52 -8.44
C ASN A 32 6.60 17.03 -8.90
N SER A 33 5.81 16.55 -7.95
CA SER A 33 4.52 15.90 -8.19
C SER A 33 3.40 16.93 -8.27
N THR A 34 2.42 16.69 -9.16
CA THR A 34 1.19 17.48 -9.18
C THR A 34 0.31 17.08 -7.98
N VAL A 35 -0.67 17.93 -7.65
CA VAL A 35 -1.65 17.61 -6.61
C VAL A 35 -2.41 16.34 -6.96
N GLU A 36 -2.76 16.13 -8.21
CA GLU A 36 -3.42 14.92 -8.67
C GLU A 36 -2.57 13.68 -8.42
N GLN A 37 -1.28 13.74 -8.78
CA GLN A 37 -0.35 12.62 -8.55
C GLN A 37 -0.17 12.32 -7.07
N LEU A 38 -0.09 13.36 -6.24
CA LEU A 38 0.01 13.19 -4.79
C LEU A 38 -1.24 12.52 -4.22
N ASN A 39 -2.42 12.90 -4.71
CA ASN A 39 -3.67 12.30 -4.27
C ASN A 39 -3.80 10.85 -4.75
N ASP A 40 -3.31 10.54 -5.94
CA ASP A 40 -3.28 9.16 -6.45
C ASP A 40 -2.41 8.28 -5.56
N ILE A 41 -1.25 8.78 -5.16
CA ILE A 41 -0.34 8.08 -4.25
C ILE A 41 -1.01 7.84 -2.89
N ARG A 42 -1.69 8.86 -2.36
CA ARG A 42 -2.40 8.74 -1.09
C ARG A 42 -3.51 7.70 -1.18
N THR A 43 -4.29 7.71 -2.25
CA THR A 43 -5.39 6.77 -2.45
C THR A 43 -4.88 5.33 -2.53
N ALA A 44 -3.83 5.09 -3.33
CA ALA A 44 -3.26 3.76 -3.46
C ALA A 44 -2.70 3.25 -2.12
N THR A 45 -2.03 4.13 -1.38
CA THR A 45 -1.48 3.78 -0.06
C THR A 45 -2.60 3.46 0.93
N LEU A 46 -3.66 4.27 0.94
CA LEU A 46 -4.81 4.04 1.82
C LEU A 46 -5.42 2.65 1.59
N GLU A 47 -5.57 2.25 0.34
CA GLU A 47 -6.12 0.94 0.02
C GLU A 47 -5.24 -0.19 0.55
N ALA A 48 -3.91 -0.05 0.42
CA ALA A 48 -2.98 -1.04 0.92
C ALA A 48 -3.02 -1.15 2.45
N ILE A 49 -3.09 -0.01 3.16
CA ILE A 49 -3.16 0.01 4.63
C ILE A 49 -4.50 -0.55 5.11
N THR A 50 -5.58 -0.21 4.43
CA THR A 50 -6.92 -0.73 4.75
C THR A 50 -6.94 -2.26 4.62
N ASN A 51 -6.30 -2.80 3.58
CA ASN A 51 -6.19 -4.25 3.42
C ASN A 51 -5.45 -4.90 4.60
N CYS A 52 -4.39 -4.28 5.09
CA CYS A 52 -3.69 -4.79 6.27
C CYS A 52 -4.61 -4.85 7.48
N LYS A 53 -5.38 -3.79 7.71
CA LYS A 53 -6.28 -3.73 8.88
C LYS A 53 -7.42 -4.73 8.78
N LEU A 54 -8.07 -4.84 7.61
CA LEU A 54 -9.27 -5.67 7.44
C LEU A 54 -8.98 -7.14 7.18
N HIS A 55 -7.92 -7.44 6.45
CA HIS A 55 -7.67 -8.79 5.96
C HIS A 55 -6.45 -9.46 6.58
N ALA A 56 -5.35 -8.73 6.79
CA ALA A 56 -4.16 -9.31 7.41
C ALA A 56 -4.34 -9.51 8.91
N TYR A 57 -4.94 -8.53 9.58
CA TYR A 57 -5.11 -8.52 11.03
C TYR A 57 -6.57 -8.24 11.41
N PRO A 58 -7.51 -9.15 11.06
CA PRO A 58 -8.93 -8.89 11.29
C PRO A 58 -9.36 -8.93 12.75
N GLU A 59 -8.66 -9.69 13.60
CA GLU A 59 -9.06 -9.92 14.99
C GLU A 59 -8.34 -8.99 15.97
N THR A 60 -7.01 -8.97 15.90
CA THR A 60 -6.19 -8.12 16.78
C THR A 60 -5.19 -7.34 15.94
N PRO A 61 -4.87 -6.09 16.34
CA PRO A 61 -3.89 -5.32 15.59
C PRO A 61 -2.52 -5.99 15.54
N GLY A 62 -1.88 -5.93 14.37
CA GLY A 62 -0.49 -6.31 14.18
C GLY A 62 0.27 -5.11 13.67
N THR A 63 1.53 -5.29 13.30
CA THR A 63 2.37 -4.20 12.82
C THR A 63 2.31 -4.11 11.30
N ILE A 64 2.22 -2.88 10.80
CA ILE A 64 2.35 -2.55 9.38
C ILE A 64 3.68 -1.84 9.21
N TRP A 65 4.51 -2.30 8.26
CA TRP A 65 5.77 -1.66 7.88
C TRP A 65 5.61 -1.03 6.52
N VAL A 66 6.04 0.22 6.38
CA VAL A 66 6.02 0.94 5.10
C VAL A 66 7.41 1.48 4.82
N HIS A 67 7.91 1.21 3.63
CA HIS A 67 9.20 1.69 3.17
C HIS A 67 9.02 2.38 1.83
N CYS A 68 9.29 3.68 1.79
CA CYS A 68 9.22 4.49 0.57
C CYS A 68 10.61 4.84 0.11
N LYS A 69 10.83 4.77 -1.20
CA LYS A 69 12.11 5.15 -1.84
C LYS A 69 11.86 5.96 -3.09
N ILE A 70 12.76 6.89 -3.34
CA ILE A 70 12.83 7.56 -4.63
C ILE A 70 13.82 6.78 -5.50
N LEU A 71 13.33 6.27 -6.61
CA LEU A 71 14.13 5.52 -7.59
C LEU A 71 14.54 6.44 -8.73
N ASN A 72 15.40 5.92 -9.63
CA ASN A 72 15.76 6.63 -10.85
C ASN A 72 14.51 6.87 -11.73
N ASN A 73 14.59 7.81 -12.67
CA ASN A 73 13.48 8.17 -13.57
C ASN A 73 12.27 8.75 -12.85
N ASN A 74 12.51 9.51 -11.76
CA ASN A 74 11.43 10.19 -11.03
C ASN A 74 10.32 9.24 -10.58
N THR A 75 10.71 8.09 -10.07
CA THR A 75 9.76 7.06 -9.63
C THR A 75 9.78 6.94 -8.12
N ILE A 76 8.61 6.89 -7.50
CA ILE A 76 8.48 6.53 -6.09
C ILE A 76 8.09 5.05 -5.99
N GLU A 77 8.75 4.34 -5.08
CA GLU A 77 8.39 2.97 -4.72
C GLU A 77 7.88 2.97 -3.29
N ILE A 78 6.73 2.35 -3.09
CA ILE A 78 6.10 2.22 -1.77
C ILE A 78 5.91 0.75 -1.50
N VAL A 79 6.57 0.24 -0.44
CA VAL A 79 6.45 -1.16 -0.04
C VAL A 79 5.73 -1.23 1.28
N ILE A 80 4.61 -1.95 1.31
CA ILE A 80 3.78 -2.14 2.50
C ILE A 80 3.85 -3.62 2.87
N LYS A 81 4.30 -3.91 4.09
CA LYS A 81 4.48 -5.27 4.57
C LYS A 81 3.69 -5.51 5.84
N ASP A 82 3.06 -6.69 5.91
CA ASP A 82 2.45 -7.19 7.14
C ASP A 82 2.89 -8.63 7.39
N LYS A 83 2.66 -9.10 8.61
CA LYS A 83 2.90 -10.51 9.01
C LYS A 83 1.59 -11.15 9.45
N GLY A 84 0.50 -10.81 8.76
CA GLY A 84 -0.83 -11.28 9.07
C GLY A 84 -1.19 -12.59 8.37
N ASN A 85 -2.46 -12.73 8.04
CA ASN A 85 -3.02 -13.98 7.51
C ASN A 85 -2.47 -14.41 6.15
N GLY A 86 -1.94 -13.47 5.36
CA GLY A 86 -1.55 -13.74 3.99
C GLY A 86 -2.76 -13.90 3.08
N ILE A 87 -2.48 -14.20 1.83
CA ILE A 87 -3.48 -14.39 0.78
C ILE A 87 -3.23 -15.74 0.14
N GLU A 88 -4.25 -16.63 0.13
CA GLU A 88 -4.11 -17.96 -0.45
C GLU A 88 -3.92 -17.92 -1.95
N ASP A 89 -4.68 -17.07 -2.64
CA ASP A 89 -4.63 -16.94 -4.10
C ASP A 89 -4.55 -15.46 -4.45
N VAL A 90 -3.32 -15.00 -4.71
CA VAL A 90 -3.05 -13.60 -5.02
C VAL A 90 -3.73 -13.16 -6.32
N GLU A 91 -3.72 -14.02 -7.34
CA GLU A 91 -4.36 -13.68 -8.62
C GLU A 91 -5.85 -13.46 -8.45
N LYS A 92 -6.51 -14.33 -7.68
CA LYS A 92 -7.93 -14.20 -7.39
C LYS A 92 -8.23 -12.96 -6.54
N ALA A 93 -7.37 -12.67 -5.55
CA ALA A 93 -7.55 -11.51 -4.69
C ALA A 93 -7.44 -10.20 -5.46
N ARG A 94 -6.71 -10.19 -6.58
CA ARG A 94 -6.57 -9.01 -7.43
C ARG A 94 -7.72 -8.84 -8.41
N GLU A 95 -8.60 -9.84 -8.55
CA GLU A 95 -9.77 -9.72 -9.39
C GLU A 95 -10.74 -8.68 -8.80
N PRO A 96 -11.37 -7.85 -9.65
CA PRO A 96 -12.36 -6.88 -9.16
C PRO A 96 -13.49 -7.57 -8.39
N MET A 97 -13.93 -6.93 -7.33
CA MET A 97 -15.05 -7.38 -6.48
C MET A 97 -14.76 -8.60 -5.61
N PHE A 98 -13.55 -9.16 -5.66
CA PHE A 98 -13.19 -10.24 -4.74
C PHE A 98 -12.96 -9.68 -3.33
N SER A 99 -13.63 -10.26 -2.33
CA SER A 99 -13.42 -9.90 -0.93
C SER A 99 -13.88 -11.02 -0.01
N THR A 100 -13.14 -11.22 1.09
CA THR A 100 -13.53 -12.12 2.18
C THR A 100 -14.38 -11.38 3.22
N LYS A 101 -14.55 -10.07 3.07
CA LYS A 101 -15.35 -9.21 3.94
C LYS A 101 -16.45 -8.56 3.15
N LYS A 102 -17.70 -8.66 3.61
CA LYS A 102 -18.86 -8.10 2.89
C LYS A 102 -18.83 -6.58 2.80
N GLU A 103 -18.30 -5.90 3.83
CA GLU A 103 -18.22 -4.44 3.86
C GLU A 103 -17.10 -3.88 3.02
N HIS A 104 -16.20 -4.72 2.51
CA HIS A 104 -15.10 -4.32 1.64
C HIS A 104 -15.37 -4.86 0.24
N SER A 105 -15.46 -3.98 -0.72
CA SER A 105 -15.91 -4.31 -2.08
C SER A 105 -14.97 -5.23 -2.86
N GLY A 106 -13.75 -5.47 -2.38
CA GLY A 106 -12.75 -6.23 -3.13
C GLY A 106 -12.11 -5.44 -4.24
N LEU A 107 -12.22 -4.11 -4.22
CA LEU A 107 -11.66 -3.24 -5.26
C LEU A 107 -10.29 -2.66 -4.91
N GLY A 108 -9.72 -2.99 -3.75
CA GLY A 108 -8.48 -2.40 -3.26
C GLY A 108 -7.32 -2.51 -4.24
N PHE A 109 -7.02 -3.70 -4.76
CA PHE A 109 -5.95 -3.88 -5.74
C PHE A 109 -6.27 -3.23 -7.08
N THR A 110 -7.53 -3.25 -7.50
CA THR A 110 -7.96 -2.56 -8.71
C THR A 110 -7.74 -1.05 -8.60
N VAL A 111 -8.08 -0.47 -7.43
CA VAL A 111 -7.85 0.96 -7.17
C VAL A 111 -6.35 1.26 -7.18
N MET A 112 -5.53 0.44 -6.50
CA MET A 112 -4.09 0.64 -6.51
C MET A 112 -3.52 0.64 -7.94
N GLU A 113 -3.96 -0.31 -8.76
CA GLU A 113 -3.50 -0.43 -10.15
C GLU A 113 -3.98 0.74 -11.01
N ALA A 114 -5.18 1.27 -10.75
CA ALA A 114 -5.74 2.39 -11.51
C ALA A 114 -4.95 3.70 -11.31
N PHE A 115 -4.37 3.89 -10.12
CA PHE A 115 -3.71 5.15 -9.76
C PHE A 115 -2.18 5.07 -9.74
N THR A 116 -1.61 3.93 -10.11
CA THR A 116 -0.16 3.72 -10.08
C THR A 116 0.28 3.00 -11.36
N ASP A 117 1.59 2.89 -11.56
CA ASP A 117 2.13 2.26 -12.77
C ASP A 117 2.33 0.76 -12.59
N LYS A 118 2.60 0.31 -11.38
CA LYS A 118 2.84 -1.10 -11.12
C LYS A 118 2.49 -1.46 -9.68
N VAL A 119 1.78 -2.57 -9.51
CA VAL A 119 1.49 -3.15 -8.21
C VAL A 119 1.95 -4.60 -8.23
N LYS A 120 2.85 -4.95 -7.32
CA LYS A 120 3.33 -6.33 -7.14
C LYS A 120 2.92 -6.82 -5.77
N VAL A 121 2.32 -8.00 -5.70
CA VAL A 121 1.88 -8.61 -4.45
C VAL A 121 2.59 -9.93 -4.26
N THR A 122 3.22 -10.10 -3.11
CA THR A 122 3.83 -11.36 -2.69
C THR A 122 3.23 -11.74 -1.36
N SER A 123 2.72 -12.96 -1.25
CA SER A 123 2.05 -13.38 -0.02
C SER A 123 2.27 -14.87 0.23
N VAL A 124 2.34 -15.22 1.52
CA VAL A 124 2.39 -16.60 1.98
C VAL A 124 1.29 -16.75 3.03
N PRO A 125 0.34 -17.70 2.86
CA PRO A 125 -0.72 -17.91 3.85
C PRO A 125 -0.15 -18.08 5.25
N ASP A 126 -0.78 -17.43 6.22
CA ASP A 126 -0.42 -17.43 7.64
C ASP A 126 0.96 -16.80 7.96
N LYS A 127 1.63 -16.21 6.97
CA LYS A 127 2.96 -15.58 7.19
C LYS A 127 2.97 -14.10 6.86
N GLY A 128 2.09 -13.66 5.97
CA GLY A 128 1.97 -12.24 5.67
C GLY A 128 2.01 -11.91 4.19
N THR A 129 1.93 -10.61 3.92
CA THR A 129 1.85 -10.07 2.56
C THR A 129 2.78 -8.88 2.42
N THR A 130 3.38 -8.76 1.23
CA THR A 130 4.14 -7.59 0.83
C THR A 130 3.55 -7.04 -0.45
N VAL A 131 3.16 -5.76 -0.42
CA VAL A 131 2.64 -5.05 -1.59
C VAL A 131 3.67 -4.00 -1.97
N SER A 132 4.13 -4.04 -3.22
CA SER A 132 5.07 -3.06 -3.76
C SER A 132 4.36 -2.25 -4.84
N ILE A 133 4.34 -0.93 -4.68
CA ILE A 133 3.68 -0.01 -5.59
C ILE A 133 4.74 0.91 -6.19
N LYS A 134 4.69 1.11 -7.50
CA LYS A 134 5.57 2.07 -8.18
C LYS A 134 4.75 3.07 -8.95
N LYS A 135 5.11 4.35 -8.85
CA LYS A 135 4.50 5.41 -9.63
C LYS A 135 5.58 6.34 -10.14
N ARG A 136 5.57 6.56 -11.44
CA ARG A 136 6.47 7.50 -12.09
C ARG A 136 5.82 8.89 -12.13
N ILE A 137 6.58 9.88 -11.70
CA ILE A 137 6.17 11.28 -11.73
C ILE A 137 6.86 11.93 -12.93
N LYS A 138 6.10 12.52 -13.80
CA LYS A 138 6.67 13.15 -15.00
C LYS A 138 7.01 14.60 -14.79
#